data_a1f552527ffd441714dac63e31addf32
#
_entry.id   a1f552527ffd441714dac63e31addf32
#
_cell.length_a   1.000
_cell.length_b   1.000
_cell.length_c   1.000
_cell.angle_alpha   90.00
_cell.angle_beta   90.00
_cell.angle_gamma   90.00
#
_symmetry.space_group_name_H-M   'P 1'
#
loop_
_entity.id
_entity.type
_entity.pdbx_description
1 polymer ?
#
loop_
_entity_poly.entity_id
_entity_poly.type
_entity_poly.pdbx_seq_one_letter_code
_entity_poly.pdbx_strand_id
1 'polypeptide(L)'
;MELQTRIEKLETSLNRQKLINIALAGVIVAGVGIAAIQPAGDATFDTITCKEWRIVDKDGKQRIAAGTNADGDASVLWKDKDEKMRIGAGTFADGESSVVWWDKDEKLRIGATTLANGQAGVQWKDKDGKMRIAATTFADGQASVQWLDKDGKQRISASTFADGDAGVQWLDKDGKVRISASTFADGYASVQWKDKDGKMRINAATTADGTVELPTSDKK
;
A
#
# COMPACT_ATOMS: atom_id res chain seq x y z
N MET A 1 -52.90 -68.55 -12.47
CA MET A 1 -51.65 -68.56 -13.25
C MET A 1 -51.16 -67.11 -13.54
N GLU A 2 -52.03 -66.21 -13.96
CA GLU A 2 -51.64 -64.83 -14.35
C GLU A 2 -51.11 -63.93 -13.17
N LEU A 3 -51.72 -64.08 -11.99
CA LEU A 3 -51.31 -63.27 -10.80
C LEU A 3 -49.94 -63.68 -10.29
N GLN A 4 -49.60 -64.97 -10.30
CA GLN A 4 -48.31 -65.47 -9.83
C GLN A 4 -47.15 -65.02 -10.75
N THR A 5 -47.36 -64.99 -12.04
CA THR A 5 -46.40 -64.52 -13.03
C THR A 5 -46.18 -63.01 -12.90
N ARG A 6 -47.18 -62.26 -12.52
CA ARG A 6 -47.05 -60.76 -12.24
C ARG A 6 -46.28 -60.48 -10.96
N ILE A 7 -46.49 -61.27 -9.91
CA ILE A 7 -45.73 -61.18 -8.66
C ILE A 7 -44.26 -61.44 -8.89
N GLU A 8 -43.90 -62.53 -9.58
CA GLU A 8 -42.51 -62.88 -9.91
C GLU A 8 -41.83 -61.82 -10.77
N LYS A 9 -42.53 -61.19 -11.71
CA LYS A 9 -41.99 -60.04 -12.48
C LYS A 9 -41.75 -58.83 -11.63
N LEU A 10 -42.65 -58.52 -10.67
CA LEU A 10 -42.49 -57.36 -9.76
C LEU A 10 -41.35 -57.61 -8.76
N GLU A 11 -41.18 -58.79 -8.22
CA GLU A 11 -40.08 -59.18 -7.36
C GLU A 11 -38.73 -59.10 -8.07
N THR A 12 -38.67 -59.57 -9.31
CA THR A 12 -37.46 -59.48 -10.14
C THR A 12 -37.11 -58.04 -10.45
N SER A 13 -38.09 -57.21 -10.77
CA SER A 13 -37.89 -55.74 -11.01
C SER A 13 -37.43 -55.03 -9.75
N LEU A 14 -38.03 -55.35 -8.61
CA LEU A 14 -37.66 -54.75 -7.30
C LEU A 14 -36.22 -55.11 -6.88
N ASN A 15 -35.83 -56.37 -7.08
CA ASN A 15 -34.47 -56.84 -6.79
C ASN A 15 -33.44 -56.17 -7.72
N ARG A 16 -33.77 -56.02 -9.01
CA ARG A 16 -32.92 -55.29 -9.96
C ARG A 16 -32.76 -53.82 -9.57
N GLN A 17 -33.84 -53.16 -9.12
CA GLN A 17 -33.80 -51.76 -8.68
C GLN A 17 -32.99 -51.57 -7.38
N LYS A 18 -33.08 -52.53 -6.44
CA LYS A 18 -32.25 -52.56 -5.22
C LYS A 18 -30.76 -52.69 -5.59
N LEU A 19 -30.39 -53.57 -6.52
CA LEU A 19 -29.01 -53.72 -6.97
C LEU A 19 -28.47 -52.45 -7.64
N ILE A 20 -29.29 -51.78 -8.47
CA ILE A 20 -28.92 -50.52 -9.11
C ILE A 20 -28.69 -49.41 -8.05
N ASN A 21 -29.58 -49.30 -7.06
CA ASN A 21 -29.45 -48.31 -6.00
C ASN A 21 -28.21 -48.56 -5.12
N ILE A 22 -27.88 -49.80 -4.82
CA ILE A 22 -26.67 -50.17 -4.06
C ILE A 22 -25.40 -49.83 -4.89
N ALA A 23 -25.41 -50.14 -6.20
CA ALA A 23 -24.31 -49.77 -7.07
C ALA A 23 -24.12 -48.26 -7.19
N LEU A 24 -25.22 -47.50 -7.31
CA LEU A 24 -25.18 -46.03 -7.36
C LEU A 24 -24.66 -45.41 -6.06
N ALA A 25 -25.12 -45.94 -4.91
CA ALA A 25 -24.61 -45.52 -3.60
C ALA A 25 -23.11 -45.82 -3.45
N GLY A 26 -22.66 -46.98 -3.94
CA GLY A 26 -21.25 -47.34 -3.94
C GLY A 26 -20.38 -46.41 -4.79
N VAL A 27 -20.87 -45.99 -5.96
CA VAL A 27 -20.18 -45.02 -6.84
C VAL A 27 -20.12 -43.65 -6.20
N ILE A 28 -21.18 -43.18 -5.54
CA ILE A 28 -21.20 -41.90 -4.83
C ILE A 28 -20.21 -41.93 -3.67
N VAL A 29 -20.19 -42.99 -2.85
CA VAL A 29 -19.24 -43.11 -1.73
C VAL A 29 -17.81 -43.23 -2.22
N ALA A 30 -17.54 -43.97 -3.28
CA ALA A 30 -16.20 -44.04 -3.88
C ALA A 30 -15.77 -42.73 -4.51
N GLY A 31 -16.67 -42.00 -5.19
CA GLY A 31 -16.40 -40.70 -5.78
C GLY A 31 -16.08 -39.64 -4.73
N VAL A 32 -16.83 -39.59 -3.63
CA VAL A 32 -16.57 -38.69 -2.50
C VAL A 32 -15.29 -39.08 -1.75
N GLY A 33 -15.03 -40.41 -1.59
CA GLY A 33 -13.81 -40.88 -0.94
C GLY A 33 -12.54 -40.60 -1.74
N ILE A 34 -12.58 -40.68 -3.07
CA ILE A 34 -11.42 -40.33 -3.92
C ILE A 34 -11.15 -38.81 -3.92
N ALA A 35 -12.18 -37.98 -3.86
CA ALA A 35 -12.02 -36.55 -3.75
C ALA A 35 -11.42 -36.10 -2.39
N ALA A 36 -11.58 -36.94 -1.34
CA ALA A 36 -11.06 -36.66 0.01
C ALA A 36 -9.63 -37.19 0.24
N ILE A 37 -9.10 -38.04 -0.66
CA ILE A 37 -7.74 -38.61 -0.59
C ILE A 37 -6.87 -37.95 -1.69
N GLN A 38 -6.80 -36.63 -1.70
CA GLN A 38 -5.64 -36.00 -2.34
C GLN A 38 -4.51 -36.01 -1.31
N PRO A 39 -3.37 -36.66 -1.60
CA PRO A 39 -2.21 -36.48 -0.75
C PRO A 39 -1.88 -35.01 -0.74
N ALA A 40 -1.60 -34.45 0.45
CA ALA A 40 -1.02 -33.13 0.60
C ALA A 40 0.38 -33.16 -0.03
N GLY A 41 0.44 -33.06 -1.34
CA GLY A 41 1.66 -32.97 -2.15
C GLY A 41 1.75 -31.58 -2.76
N ASP A 42 2.95 -31.15 -3.02
CA ASP A 42 3.20 -29.92 -3.76
C ASP A 42 2.56 -30.03 -5.15
N ALA A 43 1.70 -29.06 -5.48
CA ALA A 43 1.14 -28.92 -6.82
C ALA A 43 1.89 -27.85 -7.57
N THR A 44 2.36 -28.16 -8.78
CA THR A 44 3.00 -27.18 -9.66
C THR A 44 1.98 -26.72 -10.70
N PHE A 45 1.81 -25.42 -10.82
CA PHE A 45 0.92 -24.78 -11.79
C PHE A 45 1.70 -23.80 -12.64
N ASP A 46 1.50 -23.81 -13.95
CA ASP A 46 2.04 -22.78 -14.85
C ASP A 46 1.27 -21.45 -14.67
N THR A 47 -0.04 -21.52 -14.42
CA THR A 47 -0.91 -20.37 -14.23
C THR A 47 -2.07 -20.74 -13.30
N ILE A 48 -2.43 -19.82 -12.40
CA ILE A 48 -3.64 -19.91 -11.58
C ILE A 48 -4.54 -18.72 -11.93
N THR A 49 -5.77 -18.98 -12.37
CA THR A 49 -6.79 -17.97 -12.59
C THR A 49 -7.89 -18.14 -11.55
N CYS A 50 -8.04 -17.16 -10.67
CA CYS A 50 -9.05 -17.17 -9.61
C CYS A 50 -9.53 -15.75 -9.31
N LYS A 51 -10.74 -15.63 -8.72
CA LYS A 51 -11.27 -14.33 -8.26
C LYS A 51 -10.69 -13.92 -6.92
N GLU A 52 -10.33 -14.87 -6.09
CA GLU A 52 -9.73 -14.67 -4.78
C GLU A 52 -8.70 -15.75 -4.52
N TRP A 53 -7.60 -15.37 -3.93
CA TRP A 53 -6.53 -16.26 -3.52
C TRP A 53 -6.24 -16.06 -2.04
N ARG A 54 -6.22 -17.16 -1.28
CA ARG A 54 -5.95 -17.15 0.16
C ARG A 54 -4.84 -18.13 0.49
N ILE A 55 -3.82 -17.66 1.18
CA ILE A 55 -2.82 -18.50 1.83
C ILE A 55 -3.15 -18.58 3.30
N VAL A 56 -3.24 -19.80 3.81
CA VAL A 56 -3.47 -20.08 5.22
C VAL A 56 -2.26 -20.79 5.83
N ASP A 57 -2.05 -20.62 7.13
CA ASP A 57 -1.04 -21.39 7.87
C ASP A 57 -1.55 -22.80 8.24
N LYS A 58 -0.73 -23.54 8.96
CA LYS A 58 -1.06 -24.92 9.42
C LYS A 58 -2.29 -24.98 10.33
N ASP A 59 -2.68 -23.88 10.95
CA ASP A 59 -3.84 -23.76 11.83
C ASP A 59 -5.08 -23.21 11.09
N GLY A 60 -4.99 -23.05 9.77
CA GLY A 60 -6.08 -22.54 8.92
C GLY A 60 -6.25 -21.01 8.96
N LYS A 61 -5.38 -20.30 9.65
CA LYS A 61 -5.45 -18.82 9.75
C LYS A 61 -4.94 -18.19 8.46
N GLN A 62 -5.67 -17.19 7.97
CA GLN A 62 -5.30 -16.45 6.77
C GLN A 62 -4.04 -15.62 7.00
N ARG A 63 -3.06 -15.79 6.11
CA ARG A 63 -1.78 -15.06 6.09
C ARG A 63 -1.69 -14.08 4.95
N ILE A 64 -2.17 -14.48 3.79
CA ILE A 64 -2.24 -13.61 2.61
C ILE A 64 -3.62 -13.75 2.00
N ALA A 65 -4.17 -12.65 1.53
CA ALA A 65 -5.34 -12.62 0.67
C ALA A 65 -5.05 -11.73 -0.54
N ALA A 66 -5.45 -12.17 -1.70
CA ALA A 66 -5.45 -11.36 -2.91
C ALA A 66 -6.79 -11.53 -3.63
N GLY A 67 -7.33 -10.46 -4.15
CA GLY A 67 -8.61 -10.50 -4.84
C GLY A 67 -9.05 -9.15 -5.38
N THR A 68 -10.21 -9.18 -6.04
CA THR A 68 -10.89 -7.98 -6.54
C THR A 68 -12.28 -7.89 -5.94
N ASN A 69 -12.79 -6.68 -5.71
CA ASN A 69 -14.15 -6.43 -5.26
C ASN A 69 -15.09 -6.12 -6.44
N ALA A 70 -16.36 -5.86 -6.12
CA ALA A 70 -17.39 -5.53 -7.12
C ALA A 70 -17.18 -4.17 -7.79
N ASP A 71 -16.47 -3.26 -7.14
CA ASP A 71 -16.19 -1.91 -7.62
C ASP A 71 -14.99 -1.86 -8.58
N GLY A 72 -14.29 -3.00 -8.74
CA GLY A 72 -13.11 -3.12 -9.60
C GLY A 72 -11.78 -2.89 -8.89
N ASP A 73 -11.78 -2.67 -7.57
CA ASP A 73 -10.53 -2.58 -6.82
C ASP A 73 -9.84 -3.95 -6.73
N ALA A 74 -8.52 -3.95 -6.83
CA ALA A 74 -7.70 -5.14 -6.62
C ALA A 74 -6.76 -4.92 -5.43
N SER A 75 -6.63 -5.93 -4.57
CA SER A 75 -5.77 -5.81 -3.39
C SER A 75 -5.08 -7.09 -3.00
N VAL A 76 -3.95 -6.92 -2.32
CA VAL A 76 -3.23 -7.98 -1.62
C VAL A 76 -2.99 -7.54 -0.18
N LEU A 77 -3.32 -8.41 0.77
CA LEU A 77 -3.19 -8.17 2.19
C LEU A 77 -2.29 -9.24 2.83
N TRP A 78 -1.37 -8.83 3.68
CA TRP A 78 -0.54 -9.71 4.50
C TRP A 78 -0.91 -9.54 5.97
N LYS A 79 -1.11 -10.65 6.66
CA LYS A 79 -1.49 -10.71 8.07
C LYS A 79 -0.43 -11.44 8.89
N ASP A 80 -0.29 -11.05 10.16
CA ASP A 80 0.56 -11.76 11.11
C ASP A 80 -0.13 -13.01 11.70
N LYS A 81 0.53 -13.65 12.67
CA LYS A 81 0.02 -14.85 13.36
C LYS A 81 -1.30 -14.60 14.12
N ASP A 82 -1.59 -13.35 14.48
CA ASP A 82 -2.79 -12.94 15.20
C ASP A 82 -3.87 -12.37 14.26
N GLU A 83 -3.71 -12.62 12.93
CA GLU A 83 -4.58 -12.18 11.84
C GLU A 83 -4.69 -10.65 11.67
N LYS A 84 -3.79 -9.90 12.31
CA LYS A 84 -3.70 -8.44 12.15
C LYS A 84 -3.02 -8.07 10.84
N MET A 85 -3.53 -7.06 10.18
CA MET A 85 -2.94 -6.53 8.94
C MET A 85 -1.55 -5.95 9.22
N ARG A 86 -0.60 -6.26 8.32
CA ARG A 86 0.79 -5.77 8.38
C ARG A 86 1.18 -5.02 7.13
N ILE A 87 0.78 -5.52 5.98
CA ILE A 87 1.02 -4.88 4.69
C ILE A 87 -0.26 -4.98 3.88
N GLY A 88 -0.58 -3.93 3.17
CA GLY A 88 -1.62 -3.90 2.16
C GLY A 88 -1.10 -3.22 0.91
N ALA A 89 -1.46 -3.76 -0.23
CA ALA A 89 -1.21 -3.14 -1.52
C ALA A 89 -2.49 -3.22 -2.35
N GLY A 90 -2.84 -2.17 -3.05
CA GLY A 90 -4.04 -2.15 -3.86
C GLY A 90 -4.03 -1.10 -4.96
N THR A 91 -4.87 -1.36 -5.96
CA THR A 91 -5.26 -0.42 -7.00
C THR A 91 -6.76 -0.24 -6.93
N PHE A 92 -7.24 0.98 -7.12
CA PHE A 92 -8.62 1.36 -6.95
C PHE A 92 -9.26 1.73 -8.29
N ALA A 93 -10.57 1.58 -8.40
CA ALA A 93 -11.33 1.83 -9.63
C ALA A 93 -11.23 3.28 -10.12
N ASP A 94 -10.94 4.23 -9.23
CA ASP A 94 -10.70 5.64 -9.54
C ASP A 94 -9.31 5.94 -10.11
N GLY A 95 -8.45 4.92 -10.26
CA GLY A 95 -7.08 5.02 -10.76
C GLY A 95 -6.02 5.28 -9.67
N GLU A 96 -6.41 5.32 -8.41
CA GLU A 96 -5.46 5.41 -7.30
C GLU A 96 -4.78 4.06 -7.05
N SER A 97 -3.58 4.11 -6.45
CA SER A 97 -2.91 2.91 -5.95
C SER A 97 -2.17 3.21 -4.65
N SER A 98 -2.06 2.20 -3.79
CA SER A 98 -1.36 2.38 -2.53
C SER A 98 -0.65 1.11 -2.06
N VAL A 99 0.42 1.34 -1.27
CA VAL A 99 1.04 0.31 -0.44
C VAL A 99 1.16 0.88 0.97
N VAL A 100 0.72 0.11 1.95
CA VAL A 100 0.66 0.54 3.34
C VAL A 100 1.25 -0.50 4.29
N TRP A 101 1.88 -0.03 5.35
CA TRP A 101 2.46 -0.85 6.41
C TRP A 101 1.88 -0.44 7.76
N TRP A 102 1.43 -1.42 8.54
CA TRP A 102 0.95 -1.25 9.90
C TRP A 102 1.89 -1.87 10.92
N ASP A 103 1.96 -1.26 12.09
CA ASP A 103 2.68 -1.84 13.23
C ASP A 103 1.87 -2.94 13.94
N LYS A 104 2.41 -3.47 15.04
CA LYS A 104 1.77 -4.53 15.83
C LYS A 104 0.41 -4.12 16.42
N ASP A 105 0.16 -2.82 16.56
CA ASP A 105 -1.07 -2.24 17.11
C ASP A 105 -2.04 -1.77 15.99
N GLU A 106 -1.79 -2.21 14.73
CA GLU A 106 -2.56 -1.87 13.52
C GLU A 106 -2.59 -0.36 13.23
N LYS A 107 -1.56 0.37 13.69
CA LYS A 107 -1.39 1.77 13.34
C LYS A 107 -0.57 1.89 12.06
N LEU A 108 -1.06 2.72 11.14
CA LEU A 108 -0.35 3.06 9.90
C LEU A 108 1.00 3.70 10.21
N ARG A 109 2.07 3.13 9.69
CA ARG A 109 3.45 3.58 9.89
C ARG A 109 4.07 4.15 8.62
N ILE A 110 3.82 3.51 7.50
CA ILE A 110 4.29 3.95 6.20
C ILE A 110 3.12 3.84 5.23
N GLY A 111 2.93 4.83 4.40
CA GLY A 111 1.98 4.80 3.29
C GLY A 111 2.65 5.39 2.05
N ALA A 112 2.58 4.66 0.95
CA ALA A 112 2.94 5.14 -0.37
C ALA A 112 1.68 5.13 -1.23
N THR A 113 1.40 6.22 -1.93
CA THR A 113 0.16 6.38 -2.70
C THR A 113 0.45 7.11 -4.00
N THR A 114 -0.22 6.69 -5.05
CA THR A 114 -0.36 7.45 -6.30
C THR A 114 -1.83 7.79 -6.48
N LEU A 115 -2.14 9.06 -6.66
CA LEU A 115 -3.50 9.55 -6.83
C LEU A 115 -3.89 9.61 -8.31
N ALA A 116 -5.18 9.60 -8.60
CA ALA A 116 -5.73 9.68 -9.96
C ALA A 116 -5.30 10.94 -10.73
N ASN A 117 -4.99 12.03 -10.04
CA ASN A 117 -4.51 13.28 -10.63
C ASN A 117 -3.00 13.27 -10.97
N GLY A 118 -2.29 12.13 -10.75
CA GLY A 118 -0.85 11.99 -11.00
C GLY A 118 0.04 12.40 -9.82
N GLN A 119 -0.51 12.89 -8.72
CA GLN A 119 0.26 13.12 -7.50
C GLN A 119 0.70 11.79 -6.89
N ALA A 120 1.94 11.70 -6.44
CA ALA A 120 2.45 10.52 -5.73
C ALA A 120 3.20 10.94 -4.46
N GLY A 121 3.14 10.10 -3.44
CA GLY A 121 3.83 10.43 -2.20
C GLY A 121 4.04 9.23 -1.28
N VAL A 122 5.00 9.43 -0.37
CA VAL A 122 5.28 8.49 0.71
C VAL A 122 5.28 9.25 2.02
N GLN A 123 4.65 8.69 3.04
CA GLN A 123 4.61 9.26 4.38
C GLN A 123 5.08 8.25 5.43
N TRP A 124 5.80 8.74 6.42
CA TRP A 124 6.23 7.99 7.59
C TRP A 124 5.60 8.58 8.84
N LYS A 125 5.02 7.73 9.67
CA LYS A 125 4.36 8.11 10.92
C LYS A 125 5.06 7.49 12.13
N ASP A 126 5.04 8.20 13.25
CA ASP A 126 5.54 7.69 14.52
C ASP A 126 4.54 6.71 15.18
N LYS A 127 4.90 6.24 16.38
CA LYS A 127 4.07 5.32 17.18
C LYS A 127 2.69 5.89 17.54
N ASP A 128 2.55 7.21 17.56
CA ASP A 128 1.32 7.90 17.89
C ASP A 128 0.47 8.25 16.64
N GLY A 129 0.92 7.81 15.45
CA GLY A 129 0.27 8.04 14.17
C GLY A 129 0.52 9.43 13.58
N LYS A 130 1.39 10.22 14.20
CA LYS A 130 1.76 11.55 13.69
C LYS A 130 2.74 11.44 12.56
N MET A 131 2.53 12.20 11.49
CA MET A 131 3.45 12.30 10.37
C MET A 131 4.79 12.86 10.84
N ARG A 132 5.89 12.28 10.38
CA ARG A 132 7.26 12.69 10.66
C ARG A 132 8.02 13.07 9.41
N ILE A 133 7.79 12.36 8.35
CA ILE A 133 8.38 12.64 7.05
C ILE A 133 7.27 12.48 6.01
N ALA A 134 7.24 13.38 5.04
CA ALA A 134 6.45 13.24 3.82
C ALA A 134 7.34 13.60 2.63
N ALA A 135 7.27 12.77 1.60
CA ALA A 135 7.86 13.05 0.30
C ALA A 135 6.75 12.98 -0.74
N THR A 136 6.60 14.01 -1.55
CA THR A 136 5.48 14.15 -2.50
C THR A 136 5.97 14.71 -3.82
N THR A 137 5.49 14.15 -4.92
CA THR A 137 5.51 14.78 -6.24
C THR A 137 4.09 15.20 -6.59
N PHE A 138 3.93 16.40 -7.08
CA PHE A 138 2.64 16.99 -7.43
C PHE A 138 2.36 16.87 -8.93
N ALA A 139 1.11 16.96 -9.32
CA ALA A 139 0.68 16.85 -10.72
C ALA A 139 1.25 17.95 -11.64
N ASP A 140 1.60 19.10 -11.07
CA ASP A 140 2.22 20.24 -11.75
C ASP A 140 3.75 20.13 -11.92
N GLY A 141 4.36 19.01 -11.49
CA GLY A 141 5.79 18.77 -11.55
C GLY A 141 6.58 19.24 -10.32
N GLN A 142 5.94 19.86 -9.34
CA GLN A 142 6.60 20.17 -8.07
C GLN A 142 6.95 18.87 -7.31
N ALA A 143 8.02 18.92 -6.52
CA ALA A 143 8.34 17.85 -5.59
C ALA A 143 8.79 18.44 -4.25
N SER A 144 8.44 17.77 -3.16
CA SER A 144 8.86 18.22 -1.83
C SER A 144 9.14 17.06 -0.88
N VAL A 145 10.05 17.30 0.06
CA VAL A 145 10.26 16.45 1.23
C VAL A 145 10.17 17.33 2.48
N GLN A 146 9.42 16.87 3.46
CA GLN A 146 9.19 17.58 4.70
C GLN A 146 9.55 16.70 5.90
N TRP A 147 10.19 17.31 6.91
CA TRP A 147 10.44 16.70 8.21
C TRP A 147 9.69 17.48 9.28
N LEU A 148 8.91 16.76 10.09
CA LEU A 148 8.06 17.32 11.12
C LEU A 148 8.52 16.88 12.51
N ASP A 149 8.38 17.77 13.49
CA ASP A 149 8.68 17.44 14.88
C ASP A 149 7.56 16.63 15.56
N LYS A 150 7.73 16.36 16.84
CA LYS A 150 6.75 15.59 17.65
C LYS A 150 5.36 16.24 17.71
N ASP A 151 5.27 17.54 17.48
CA ASP A 151 4.02 18.29 17.51
C ASP A 151 3.39 18.46 16.12
N GLY A 152 4.01 17.86 15.08
CA GLY A 152 3.57 17.93 13.69
C GLY A 152 3.95 19.23 12.99
N LYS A 153 4.83 20.03 13.60
CA LYS A 153 5.33 21.26 12.99
C LYS A 153 6.49 20.95 12.05
N GLN A 154 6.47 21.55 10.87
CA GLN A 154 7.54 21.45 9.90
C GLN A 154 8.83 22.05 10.47
N ARG A 155 9.95 21.34 10.31
CA ARG A 155 11.28 21.75 10.75
C ARG A 155 12.24 21.91 9.60
N ILE A 156 12.12 21.06 8.61
CA ILE A 156 12.90 21.11 7.38
C ILE A 156 11.93 20.90 6.22
N SER A 157 12.12 21.67 5.15
CA SER A 157 11.54 21.32 3.84
C SER A 157 12.59 21.46 2.76
N ALA A 158 12.54 20.58 1.80
CA ALA A 158 13.25 20.68 0.54
C ALA A 158 12.23 20.58 -0.58
N SER A 159 12.29 21.47 -1.56
CA SER A 159 11.32 21.53 -2.65
C SER A 159 11.98 21.89 -3.96
N THR A 160 11.44 21.35 -5.05
CA THR A 160 11.63 21.84 -6.40
C THR A 160 10.29 22.32 -6.94
N PHE A 161 10.27 23.37 -7.70
CA PHE A 161 9.06 23.97 -8.25
C PHE A 161 8.99 23.77 -9.76
N ALA A 162 7.80 23.88 -10.33
CA ALA A 162 7.55 23.66 -11.75
C ALA A 162 8.29 24.67 -12.67
N ASP A 163 8.59 25.87 -12.16
CA ASP A 163 9.34 26.92 -12.85
C ASP A 163 10.85 26.71 -12.85
N GLY A 164 11.34 25.66 -12.15
CA GLY A 164 12.76 25.34 -12.04
C GLY A 164 13.43 25.83 -10.76
N ASP A 165 12.72 26.56 -9.91
CA ASP A 165 13.23 26.95 -8.61
C ASP A 165 13.42 25.73 -7.70
N ALA A 166 14.43 25.78 -6.83
CA ALA A 166 14.64 24.77 -5.81
C ALA A 166 15.15 25.39 -4.51
N GLY A 167 14.78 24.75 -3.39
CA GLY A 167 15.23 25.30 -2.11
C GLY A 167 15.07 24.34 -0.94
N VAL A 168 15.87 24.63 0.10
CA VAL A 168 15.79 23.97 1.39
C VAL A 168 15.62 25.02 2.48
N GLN A 169 14.74 24.75 3.43
CA GLN A 169 14.47 25.65 4.56
C GLN A 169 14.55 24.89 5.88
N TRP A 170 15.12 25.54 6.88
CA TRP A 170 15.12 25.10 8.28
C TRP A 170 14.31 26.09 9.11
N LEU A 171 13.34 25.57 9.86
CA LEU A 171 12.39 26.34 10.64
C LEU A 171 12.62 26.13 12.15
N ASP A 172 12.45 27.20 12.93
CA ASP A 172 12.48 27.09 14.39
C ASP A 172 11.18 26.50 14.97
N LYS A 173 11.11 26.40 16.30
CA LYS A 173 9.94 25.85 17.00
C LYS A 173 8.65 26.65 16.75
N ASP A 174 8.74 27.88 16.34
CA ASP A 174 7.61 28.78 16.08
C ASP A 174 7.22 28.80 14.59
N GLY A 175 7.89 27.99 13.75
CA GLY A 175 7.64 27.89 12.31
C GLY A 175 8.29 29.02 11.50
N LYS A 176 9.20 29.78 12.08
CA LYS A 176 9.92 30.83 11.37
C LYS A 176 11.13 30.26 10.65
N VAL A 177 11.30 30.59 9.38
CA VAL A 177 12.49 30.21 8.60
C VAL A 177 13.73 30.89 9.22
N ARG A 178 14.72 30.07 9.57
CA ARG A 178 15.99 30.49 10.18
C ARG A 178 17.16 30.39 9.21
N ILE A 179 17.12 29.35 8.38
CA ILE A 179 18.10 29.13 7.33
C ILE A 179 17.33 28.82 6.06
N SER A 180 17.75 29.37 4.94
CA SER A 180 17.29 28.95 3.61
C SER A 180 18.44 28.89 2.63
N ALA A 181 18.41 27.94 1.74
CA ALA A 181 19.27 27.87 0.57
C ALA A 181 18.37 27.65 -0.64
N SER A 182 18.55 28.47 -1.68
CA SER A 182 17.67 28.44 -2.86
C SER A 182 18.48 28.69 -4.13
N THR A 183 18.04 28.04 -5.20
CA THR A 183 18.42 28.35 -6.59
C THR A 183 17.16 28.70 -7.36
N PHE A 184 17.26 29.62 -8.26
CA PHE A 184 16.15 30.14 -9.06
C PHE A 184 16.38 29.88 -10.55
N ALA A 185 15.32 29.77 -11.31
CA ALA A 185 15.35 29.47 -12.73
C ALA A 185 16.12 30.52 -13.55
N ASP A 186 16.20 31.75 -13.08
CA ASP A 186 16.96 32.86 -13.69
C ASP A 186 18.49 32.77 -13.42
N GLY A 187 18.93 31.73 -12.68
CA GLY A 187 20.35 31.55 -12.30
C GLY A 187 20.77 32.23 -10.99
N TYR A 188 19.87 32.95 -10.31
CA TYR A 188 20.16 33.45 -8.97
C TYR A 188 20.24 32.27 -7.98
N ALA A 189 21.19 32.33 -7.05
CA ALA A 189 21.29 31.38 -5.95
C ALA A 189 21.67 32.11 -4.65
N SER A 190 21.09 31.66 -3.53
CA SER A 190 21.38 32.31 -2.24
C SER A 190 21.33 31.36 -1.05
N VAL A 191 22.10 31.73 -0.02
CA VAL A 191 22.00 31.11 1.31
C VAL A 191 21.80 32.22 2.32
N GLN A 192 20.78 32.06 3.18
CA GLN A 192 20.36 33.08 4.12
C GLN A 192 20.29 32.54 5.55
N TRP A 193 20.71 33.33 6.52
CA TRP A 193 20.51 33.10 7.96
C TRP A 193 19.73 34.27 8.57
N LYS A 194 18.69 33.93 9.35
CA LYS A 194 17.83 34.91 10.03
C LYS A 194 17.89 34.71 11.55
N ASP A 195 17.85 35.83 12.29
CA ASP A 195 17.78 35.79 13.75
C ASP A 195 16.37 35.42 14.26
N LYS A 196 16.19 35.38 15.59
CA LYS A 196 14.92 35.02 16.24
C LYS A 196 13.76 35.95 15.85
N ASP A 197 14.05 37.16 15.46
CA ASP A 197 13.06 38.18 15.07
C ASP A 197 12.77 38.19 13.56
N GLY A 198 13.43 37.25 12.81
CA GLY A 198 13.29 37.12 11.35
C GLY A 198 14.17 38.07 10.55
N LYS A 199 15.00 38.87 11.23
CA LYS A 199 15.92 39.78 10.57
C LYS A 199 17.05 38.98 9.92
N MET A 200 17.33 39.29 8.65
CA MET A 200 18.45 38.68 7.91
C MET A 200 19.77 39.11 8.54
N ARG A 201 20.63 38.14 8.84
CA ARG A 201 21.97 38.36 9.44
C ARG A 201 23.08 38.01 8.47
N ILE A 202 22.87 37.03 7.64
CA ILE A 202 23.79 36.61 6.61
C ILE A 202 22.98 36.39 5.33
N ASN A 203 23.46 36.92 4.24
CA ASN A 203 22.99 36.60 2.89
C ASN A 203 24.23 36.50 2.00
N ALA A 204 24.47 35.31 1.49
CA ALA A 204 25.46 35.07 0.46
C ALA A 204 24.73 34.65 -0.81
N ALA A 205 25.00 35.32 -1.91
CA ALA A 205 24.28 35.08 -3.15
C ALA A 205 25.21 35.18 -4.36
N THR A 206 24.79 34.53 -5.46
CA THR A 206 25.28 34.78 -6.80
C THR A 206 24.12 35.19 -7.68
N THR A 207 24.32 36.25 -8.43
CA THR A 207 23.34 36.76 -9.39
C THR A 207 23.45 35.99 -10.72
N ALA A 208 22.45 36.13 -11.59
CA ALA A 208 22.38 35.44 -12.88
C ALA A 208 23.59 35.79 -13.80
N ASP A 209 24.20 36.94 -13.65
CA ASP A 209 25.41 37.34 -14.40
C ASP A 209 26.73 36.83 -13.77
N GLY A 210 26.63 36.04 -12.66
CA GLY A 210 27.77 35.46 -11.95
C GLY A 210 28.41 36.40 -10.91
N THR A 211 27.82 37.59 -10.65
CA THR A 211 28.29 38.48 -9.57
C THR A 211 28.07 37.80 -8.22
N VAL A 212 29.09 37.82 -7.37
CA VAL A 212 29.02 37.30 -6.00
C VAL A 212 28.70 38.41 -5.00
N GLU A 213 27.59 38.23 -4.31
CA GLU A 213 27.18 39.09 -3.19
C GLU A 213 27.53 38.38 -1.88
N LEU A 214 28.48 38.96 -1.13
CA LEU A 214 28.83 38.49 0.20
C LEU A 214 28.18 39.37 1.28
N PRO A 215 27.94 38.84 2.49
CA PRO A 215 27.39 39.59 3.56
C PRO A 215 28.33 40.78 3.87
N THR A 216 27.84 41.99 3.75
CA THR A 216 28.52 43.13 4.29
C THR A 216 28.45 43.04 5.80
N SER A 217 29.59 42.84 6.48
CA SER A 217 29.65 42.99 7.92
C SER A 217 29.34 44.46 8.22
N ASP A 218 28.13 44.74 8.76
CA ASP A 218 27.93 46.02 9.44
C ASP A 218 28.98 46.08 10.53
N LYS A 219 30.08 46.78 10.26
CA LYS A 219 31.02 47.19 11.30
C LYS A 219 30.23 48.09 12.25
N LYS A 220 29.92 47.57 13.45
CA LYS A 220 29.52 48.37 14.57
C LYS A 220 30.73 49.20 15.08
#